data_44c78806689cc98b4a753401efa3e086
#
_entry.id   44c78806689cc98b4a753401efa3e086
#
_cell.length_a   1.000
_cell.length_b   1.000
_cell.length_c   1.000
_cell.angle_alpha   90.00
_cell.angle_beta   90.00
_cell.angle_gamma   90.00
#
_symmetry.space_group_name_H-M   'P 1'
#
loop_
_entity.id
_entity.type
_entity.pdbx_description
1 polymer ?
#
loop_
_entity_poly.entity_id
_entity_poly.type
_entity_poly.pdbx_seq_one_letter_code
_entity_poly.pdbx_strand_id
1 'polypeptide(L)'
;MRRKFSLAVVTAFAVLPLGSAIAQVGQSGYSLPLALALKAATKAIATCASNGYLVSAVVVDTSGVIKLEAKGDHSTIGTTTSAFRKAYTVVTFGPIFKLETSSAFAALAAKNPAGPALGTLPDIALLPGGVAIKVGDEIVAALGVGGSPGGDKDEACAQAGVASIKDDLSRSR
;
A
#
# COMPACT_ATOMS: atom_id res chain seq x y z
N MET A 1 -3.09 -4.29 -82.06
CA MET A 1 -2.30 -4.56 -80.83
C MET A 1 -2.64 -3.54 -79.79
N ARG A 2 -3.51 -3.92 -78.78
CA ARG A 2 -3.87 -3.04 -77.65
C ARG A 2 -3.13 -3.53 -76.39
N ARG A 3 -2.13 -2.76 -75.94
CA ARG A 3 -1.46 -3.04 -74.68
C ARG A 3 -2.35 -2.62 -73.50
N LYS A 4 -2.71 -3.60 -72.69
CA LYS A 4 -3.41 -3.36 -71.34
C LYS A 4 -2.34 -2.98 -70.33
N PHE A 5 -2.38 -1.76 -69.84
CA PHE A 5 -1.61 -1.36 -68.63
C PHE A 5 -2.40 -1.80 -67.40
N SER A 6 -1.86 -2.75 -66.63
CA SER A 6 -2.36 -3.09 -65.31
C SER A 6 -1.76 -2.12 -64.28
N LEU A 7 -2.60 -1.34 -63.66
CA LEU A 7 -2.25 -0.45 -62.55
C LEU A 7 -2.20 -1.28 -61.25
N ALA A 8 -1.02 -1.51 -60.72
CA ALA A 8 -0.86 -2.15 -59.43
C ALA A 8 -1.07 -1.09 -58.32
N VAL A 9 -2.13 -1.23 -57.55
CA VAL A 9 -2.40 -0.40 -56.35
C VAL A 9 -1.56 -0.97 -55.20
N VAL A 10 -0.50 -0.26 -54.83
CA VAL A 10 0.29 -0.57 -53.64
C VAL A 10 -0.38 0.11 -52.45
N THR A 11 -1.09 -0.67 -51.65
CA THR A 11 -1.62 -0.21 -50.35
C THR A 11 -0.47 -0.15 -49.34
N ALA A 12 -0.01 1.05 -49.04
CA ALA A 12 0.94 1.28 -47.93
C ALA A 12 0.19 1.15 -46.58
N PHE A 13 0.46 0.08 -45.84
CA PHE A 13 0.06 -0.03 -44.46
C PHE A 13 0.91 0.91 -43.60
N ALA A 14 0.33 2.00 -43.11
CA ALA A 14 0.94 2.85 -42.10
C ALA A 14 1.00 2.09 -40.79
N VAL A 15 2.18 1.65 -40.39
CA VAL A 15 2.44 1.10 -39.05
C VAL A 15 2.48 2.29 -38.08
N LEU A 16 1.37 2.50 -37.35
CA LEU A 16 1.36 3.46 -36.24
C LEU A 16 2.29 2.92 -35.13
N PRO A 17 3.22 3.74 -34.60
CA PRO A 17 4.02 3.32 -33.46
C PRO A 17 3.08 3.07 -32.27
N LEU A 18 3.07 1.83 -31.77
CA LEU A 18 2.46 1.51 -30.48
C LEU A 18 3.24 2.28 -29.42
N GLY A 19 2.71 3.43 -29.00
CA GLY A 19 3.25 4.16 -27.85
C GLY A 19 3.27 3.21 -26.66
N SER A 20 4.43 3.04 -26.05
CA SER A 20 4.57 2.25 -24.82
C SER A 20 3.62 2.83 -23.77
N ALA A 21 2.60 2.08 -23.37
CA ALA A 21 1.74 2.46 -22.28
C ALA A 21 2.61 2.50 -21.01
N ILE A 22 2.81 3.70 -20.47
CA ILE A 22 3.49 3.86 -19.18
C ILE A 22 2.50 3.40 -18.12
N ALA A 23 2.87 2.39 -17.32
CA ALA A 23 2.06 1.94 -16.21
C ALA A 23 1.82 3.11 -15.25
N GLN A 24 0.57 3.29 -14.82
CA GLN A 24 0.19 4.35 -13.88
C GLN A 24 0.95 4.23 -12.54
N VAL A 25 1.32 3.00 -12.18
CA VAL A 25 2.13 2.68 -11.00
C VAL A 25 3.29 1.81 -11.44
N GLY A 26 4.52 2.34 -11.35
CA GLY A 26 5.74 1.57 -11.57
C GLY A 26 6.04 0.70 -10.35
N GLN A 27 6.43 -0.55 -10.56
CA GLN A 27 6.90 -1.45 -9.51
C GLN A 27 8.31 -1.93 -9.85
N SER A 28 9.25 -1.77 -8.91
CA SER A 28 10.64 -2.22 -9.06
C SER A 28 10.80 -3.73 -8.88
N GLY A 29 9.77 -4.42 -8.38
CA GLY A 29 9.86 -5.82 -7.96
C GLY A 29 10.53 -6.01 -6.60
N TYR A 30 10.84 -4.94 -5.87
CA TYR A 30 11.40 -5.04 -4.53
C TYR A 30 10.42 -5.74 -3.58
N SER A 31 10.89 -6.79 -2.93
CA SER A 31 10.15 -7.49 -1.87
C SER A 31 10.74 -7.16 -0.51
N LEU A 32 9.92 -6.61 0.39
CA LEU A 32 10.35 -6.30 1.76
C LEU A 32 10.87 -7.57 2.46
N PRO A 33 12.11 -7.62 2.96
CA PRO A 33 12.61 -8.77 3.71
C PRO A 33 11.77 -9.07 4.95
N LEU A 34 11.52 -10.36 5.23
CA LEU A 34 10.73 -10.77 6.40
C LEU A 34 11.32 -10.24 7.72
N ALA A 35 12.65 -10.20 7.82
CA ALA A 35 13.33 -9.67 9.02
C ALA A 35 12.97 -8.19 9.28
N LEU A 36 12.83 -7.37 8.24
CA LEU A 36 12.41 -5.98 8.36
C LEU A 36 10.92 -5.86 8.69
N ALA A 37 10.09 -6.71 8.10
CA ALA A 37 8.67 -6.77 8.46
C ALA A 37 8.48 -7.11 9.95
N LEU A 38 9.21 -8.12 10.46
CA LEU A 38 9.21 -8.49 11.88
C LEU A 38 9.67 -7.34 12.77
N LYS A 39 10.80 -6.69 12.42
CA LYS A 39 11.34 -5.55 13.20
C LYS A 39 10.33 -4.40 13.27
N ALA A 40 9.72 -4.04 12.14
CA ALA A 40 8.73 -2.96 12.10
C ALA A 40 7.47 -3.30 12.92
N ALA A 41 6.91 -4.50 12.75
CA ALA A 41 5.70 -4.92 13.45
C ALA A 41 5.92 -5.02 14.97
N THR A 42 7.01 -5.64 15.42
CA THR A 42 7.33 -5.76 16.85
C THR A 42 7.61 -4.41 17.50
N LYS A 43 8.30 -3.49 16.77
CA LYS A 43 8.50 -2.12 17.25
C LYS A 43 7.17 -1.37 17.40
N ALA A 44 6.26 -1.49 16.43
CA ALA A 44 4.95 -0.86 16.49
C ALA A 44 4.15 -1.37 17.71
N ILE A 45 4.07 -2.69 17.90
CA ILE A 45 3.39 -3.31 19.05
C ILE A 45 4.01 -2.82 20.37
N ALA A 46 5.34 -2.85 20.50
CA ALA A 46 6.04 -2.39 21.70
C ALA A 46 5.80 -0.91 21.98
N THR A 47 5.76 -0.07 20.94
CA THR A 47 5.46 1.37 21.08
C THR A 47 4.04 1.59 21.59
N CYS A 48 3.05 0.88 21.06
CA CYS A 48 1.69 0.95 21.56
C CYS A 48 1.58 0.42 22.99
N ALA A 49 2.22 -0.70 23.30
CA ALA A 49 2.21 -1.30 24.64
C ALA A 49 2.80 -0.36 25.71
N SER A 50 3.87 0.38 25.39
CA SER A 50 4.45 1.37 26.30
C SER A 50 3.50 2.55 26.61
N ASN A 51 2.48 2.75 25.77
CA ASN A 51 1.42 3.73 25.97
C ASN A 51 0.14 3.10 26.55
N GLY A 52 0.18 1.83 26.95
CA GLY A 52 -0.96 1.11 27.51
C GLY A 52 -1.97 0.59 26.48
N TYR A 53 -1.61 0.53 25.20
CA TYR A 53 -2.50 0.05 24.13
C TYR A 53 -2.12 -1.35 23.68
N LEU A 54 -3.07 -2.28 23.74
CA LEU A 54 -2.89 -3.68 23.34
C LEU A 54 -3.36 -3.85 21.90
N VAL A 55 -2.42 -3.91 20.97
CA VAL A 55 -2.67 -3.83 19.52
C VAL A 55 -2.13 -5.05 18.79
N SER A 56 -2.57 -5.22 17.54
CA SER A 56 -1.96 -6.12 16.56
C SER A 56 -1.35 -5.30 15.44
N ALA A 57 -0.36 -5.88 14.76
CA ALA A 57 0.31 -5.28 13.60
C ALA A 57 0.30 -6.25 12.42
N VAL A 58 0.02 -5.74 11.22
CA VAL A 58 0.00 -6.52 9.98
C VAL A 58 0.80 -5.81 8.90
N VAL A 59 1.71 -6.54 8.24
CA VAL A 59 2.43 -6.06 7.07
C VAL A 59 1.83 -6.69 5.81
N VAL A 60 1.44 -5.84 4.86
CA VAL A 60 0.86 -6.23 3.57
C VAL A 60 1.81 -5.82 2.45
N ASP A 61 2.07 -6.71 1.49
CA ASP A 61 2.87 -6.41 0.30
C ASP A 61 2.05 -5.66 -0.79
N THR A 62 2.72 -5.28 -1.88
CA THR A 62 2.07 -4.55 -2.99
C THR A 62 1.05 -5.36 -3.77
N SER A 63 0.99 -6.68 -3.58
CA SER A 63 -0.03 -7.56 -4.16
C SER A 63 -1.27 -7.71 -3.27
N GLY A 64 -1.29 -7.03 -2.11
CA GLY A 64 -2.37 -7.14 -1.14
C GLY A 64 -2.27 -8.38 -0.25
N VAL A 65 -1.16 -9.12 -0.32
CA VAL A 65 -0.96 -10.36 0.45
C VAL A 65 -0.34 -10.03 1.81
N ILE A 66 -0.86 -10.68 2.86
CA ILE A 66 -0.28 -10.58 4.20
C ILE A 66 1.11 -11.23 4.20
N LYS A 67 2.14 -10.43 4.41
CA LYS A 67 3.51 -10.90 4.59
C LYS A 67 3.79 -11.31 6.02
N LEU A 68 3.19 -10.62 6.98
CA LEU A 68 3.33 -10.86 8.42
C LEU A 68 2.06 -10.40 9.14
N GLU A 69 1.56 -11.24 10.01
CA GLU A 69 0.56 -10.91 11.02
C GLU A 69 1.11 -11.18 12.40
N ALA A 70 1.10 -10.18 13.25
CA ALA A 70 1.54 -10.26 14.64
C ALA A 70 0.43 -9.77 15.57
N LYS A 71 -0.20 -10.71 16.29
CA LYS A 71 -1.16 -10.38 17.31
C LYS A 71 -0.43 -10.10 18.62
N GLY A 72 -0.50 -8.85 19.10
CA GLY A 72 0.10 -8.48 20.39
C GLY A 72 -0.63 -9.15 21.55
N ASP A 73 0.10 -9.38 22.65
CA ASP A 73 -0.44 -10.01 23.84
C ASP A 73 -1.68 -9.26 24.36
N HIS A 74 -2.70 -10.02 24.72
CA HIS A 74 -3.97 -9.51 25.23
C HIS A 74 -4.75 -8.57 24.28
N SER A 75 -4.33 -8.39 23.02
CA SER A 75 -5.11 -7.63 22.04
C SER A 75 -6.44 -8.34 21.72
N THR A 76 -7.49 -7.56 21.46
CA THR A 76 -8.84 -8.09 21.24
C THR A 76 -9.00 -8.80 19.90
N ILE A 77 -10.13 -9.48 19.68
CA ILE A 77 -10.37 -10.35 18.53
C ILE A 77 -10.31 -9.62 17.17
N GLY A 78 -10.76 -8.37 17.10
CA GLY A 78 -10.84 -7.62 15.82
C GLY A 78 -9.58 -6.87 15.43
N THR A 79 -8.52 -6.91 16.25
CA THR A 79 -7.35 -6.04 16.07
C THR A 79 -6.51 -6.39 14.84
N THR A 80 -6.33 -7.68 14.51
CA THR A 80 -5.61 -8.13 13.31
C THR A 80 -6.36 -7.74 12.04
N THR A 81 -7.67 -7.97 12.00
CA THR A 81 -8.51 -7.55 10.84
C THR A 81 -8.47 -6.04 10.64
N SER A 82 -8.55 -5.27 11.73
CA SER A 82 -8.44 -3.80 11.66
C SER A 82 -7.07 -3.38 11.14
N ALA A 83 -5.98 -3.98 11.65
CA ALA A 83 -4.61 -3.70 11.21
C ALA A 83 -4.41 -4.05 9.73
N PHE A 84 -4.88 -5.23 9.30
CA PHE A 84 -4.84 -5.65 7.90
C PHE A 84 -5.50 -4.64 6.99
N ARG A 85 -6.76 -4.29 7.24
CA ARG A 85 -7.53 -3.38 6.40
C ARG A 85 -6.90 -1.99 6.28
N LYS A 86 -6.28 -1.49 7.35
CA LYS A 86 -5.55 -0.22 7.32
C LYS A 86 -4.29 -0.28 6.44
N ALA A 87 -3.50 -1.37 6.54
CA ALA A 87 -2.35 -1.60 5.66
C ALA A 87 -2.78 -1.80 4.21
N TYR A 88 -3.82 -2.61 3.98
CA TYR A 88 -4.37 -2.88 2.65
C TYR A 88 -4.86 -1.60 1.95
N THR A 89 -5.51 -0.71 2.68
CA THR A 89 -5.92 0.62 2.17
C THR A 89 -4.72 1.40 1.64
N VAL A 90 -3.59 1.37 2.35
CA VAL A 90 -2.38 2.11 1.95
C VAL A 90 -1.75 1.52 0.68
N VAL A 91 -1.58 0.20 0.57
CA VAL A 91 -1.00 -0.41 -0.64
C VAL A 91 -1.93 -0.29 -1.86
N THR A 92 -3.24 -0.24 -1.64
CA THR A 92 -4.23 -0.08 -2.71
C THR A 92 -4.26 1.35 -3.26
N PHE A 93 -4.39 2.32 -2.41
CA PHE A 93 -4.66 3.72 -2.82
C PHE A 93 -3.44 4.63 -2.72
N GLY A 94 -2.45 4.28 -1.92
CA GLY A 94 -1.22 5.07 -1.76
C GLY A 94 -0.51 5.34 -3.09
N PRO A 95 -0.24 4.34 -3.93
CA PRO A 95 0.41 4.55 -5.22
C PRO A 95 -0.40 5.42 -6.19
N ILE A 96 -1.75 5.32 -6.15
CA ILE A 96 -2.65 6.04 -7.05
C ILE A 96 -2.73 7.53 -6.68
N PHE A 97 -2.90 7.81 -5.39
CA PHE A 97 -3.13 9.17 -4.88
C PHE A 97 -1.88 9.81 -4.26
N LYS A 98 -0.72 9.11 -4.30
CA LYS A 98 0.55 9.54 -3.68
C LYS A 98 0.37 9.83 -2.18
N LEU A 99 -0.31 8.92 -1.49
CA LEU A 99 -0.56 8.99 -0.05
C LEU A 99 0.25 7.93 0.69
N GLU A 100 0.73 8.28 1.87
CA GLU A 100 1.61 7.42 2.66
C GLU A 100 0.92 6.83 3.89
N THR A 101 -0.30 7.31 4.20
CA THR A 101 -1.04 6.84 5.37
C THR A 101 -2.52 6.60 5.06
N SER A 102 -3.14 5.71 5.82
CA SER A 102 -4.57 5.47 5.72
C SER A 102 -5.41 6.65 6.23
N SER A 103 -4.87 7.48 7.14
CA SER A 103 -5.50 8.73 7.57
C SER A 103 -5.58 9.75 6.44
N ALA A 104 -4.51 9.88 5.64
CA ALA A 104 -4.51 10.77 4.48
C ALA A 104 -5.55 10.35 3.44
N PHE A 105 -5.71 9.02 3.23
CA PHE A 105 -6.76 8.51 2.36
C PHE A 105 -8.16 8.77 2.94
N ALA A 106 -8.37 8.54 4.23
CA ALA A 106 -9.64 8.84 4.90
C ALA A 106 -10.00 10.33 4.77
N ALA A 107 -9.02 11.24 4.93
CA ALA A 107 -9.23 12.68 4.75
C ALA A 107 -9.55 13.06 3.29
N LEU A 108 -8.96 12.38 2.30
CA LEU A 108 -9.28 12.55 0.89
C LEU A 108 -10.70 12.05 0.60
N ALA A 109 -11.06 10.88 1.09
CA ALA A 109 -12.39 10.30 0.92
C ALA A 109 -13.48 11.18 1.55
N ALA A 110 -13.23 11.77 2.71
CA ALA A 110 -14.17 12.65 3.40
C ALA A 110 -14.53 13.92 2.58
N LYS A 111 -13.67 14.34 1.66
CA LYS A 111 -13.87 15.49 0.77
C LYS A 111 -14.52 15.10 -0.57
N ASN A 112 -14.67 13.81 -0.84
CA ASN A 112 -15.22 13.31 -2.09
C ASN A 112 -16.66 12.82 -1.88
N PRO A 113 -17.65 13.27 -2.69
CA PRO A 113 -19.03 12.77 -2.60
C PRO A 113 -19.16 11.24 -2.71
N ALA A 114 -18.26 10.58 -3.44
CA ALA A 114 -18.19 9.13 -3.54
C ALA A 114 -17.38 8.46 -2.41
N GLY A 115 -16.80 9.24 -1.49
CA GLY A 115 -15.97 8.75 -0.40
C GLY A 115 -16.62 7.64 0.45
N PRO A 116 -17.88 7.78 0.88
CA PRO A 116 -18.56 6.71 1.61
C PRO A 116 -18.60 5.37 0.84
N ALA A 117 -18.79 5.42 -0.48
CA ALA A 117 -18.79 4.23 -1.33
C ALA A 117 -17.40 3.56 -1.38
N LEU A 118 -16.30 4.32 -1.33
CA LEU A 118 -14.95 3.76 -1.26
C LEU A 118 -14.75 2.92 0.01
N GLY A 119 -15.35 3.32 1.14
CA GLY A 119 -15.31 2.58 2.39
C GLY A 119 -16.09 1.26 2.39
N THR A 120 -16.94 1.03 1.37
CA THR A 120 -17.68 -0.24 1.22
C THR A 120 -16.93 -1.28 0.37
N LEU A 121 -15.81 -0.88 -0.25
CA LEU A 121 -14.97 -1.84 -0.98
C LEU A 121 -14.37 -2.87 -0.02
N PRO A 122 -14.22 -4.13 -0.46
CA PRO A 122 -13.63 -5.16 0.38
C PRO A 122 -12.26 -4.72 0.91
N ASP A 123 -12.00 -5.01 2.17
CA ASP A 123 -10.73 -4.78 2.86
C ASP A 123 -10.25 -3.32 2.96
N ILE A 124 -11.06 -2.35 2.54
CA ILE A 124 -10.77 -0.93 2.73
C ILE A 124 -11.25 -0.46 4.11
N ALA A 125 -10.41 0.33 4.79
CA ALA A 125 -10.75 1.01 6.03
C ALA A 125 -10.44 2.50 5.91
N LEU A 126 -11.47 3.35 6.04
CA LEU A 126 -11.33 4.82 6.11
C LEU A 126 -10.98 5.24 7.55
N LEU A 127 -9.94 4.62 8.12
CA LEU A 127 -9.49 4.83 9.49
C LEU A 127 -7.97 5.01 9.53
N PRO A 128 -7.44 5.90 10.39
CA PRO A 128 -6.00 6.01 10.61
C PRO A 128 -5.40 4.71 11.18
N GLY A 129 -4.11 4.48 10.93
CA GLY A 129 -3.35 3.39 11.51
C GLY A 129 -2.56 2.53 10.50
N GLY A 130 -2.67 2.83 9.20
CA GLY A 130 -1.84 2.23 8.16
C GLY A 130 -0.77 3.20 7.67
N VAL A 131 0.47 2.74 7.51
CA VAL A 131 1.63 3.55 7.08
C VAL A 131 2.41 2.82 6.00
N ALA A 132 2.75 3.53 4.93
CA ALA A 132 3.54 3.01 3.82
C ALA A 132 4.98 2.69 4.24
N ILE A 133 5.50 1.57 3.77
CA ILE A 133 6.92 1.24 3.77
C ILE A 133 7.44 1.54 2.38
N LYS A 134 8.41 2.47 2.27
CA LYS A 134 8.89 2.98 0.99
C LYS A 134 10.37 2.72 0.76
N VAL A 135 10.72 2.49 -0.50
CA VAL A 135 12.11 2.49 -1.00
C VAL A 135 12.22 3.56 -2.08
N GLY A 136 12.87 4.67 -1.77
CA GLY A 136 12.75 5.89 -2.57
C GLY A 136 11.32 6.42 -2.54
N ASP A 137 10.72 6.63 -3.70
CA ASP A 137 9.33 7.08 -3.83
C ASP A 137 8.31 5.94 -3.97
N GLU A 138 8.79 4.70 -4.12
CA GLU A 138 7.93 3.54 -4.30
C GLU A 138 7.43 3.00 -2.96
N ILE A 139 6.11 2.74 -2.87
CA ILE A 139 5.52 1.97 -1.78
C ILE A 139 5.77 0.48 -2.09
N VAL A 140 6.54 -0.19 -1.23
CA VAL A 140 6.91 -1.60 -1.38
C VAL A 140 6.13 -2.53 -0.45
N ALA A 141 5.52 -1.97 0.59
CA ALA A 141 4.64 -2.64 1.54
C ALA A 141 3.89 -1.58 2.37
N ALA A 142 3.00 -2.00 3.25
CA ALA A 142 2.46 -1.15 4.30
C ALA A 142 2.37 -1.90 5.62
N LEU A 143 2.56 -1.17 6.72
CA LEU A 143 2.33 -1.62 8.08
C LEU A 143 1.02 -1.02 8.59
N GLY A 144 0.09 -1.87 9.04
CA GLY A 144 -1.11 -1.46 9.73
C GLY A 144 -1.06 -1.85 11.20
N VAL A 145 -1.62 -1.01 12.04
CA VAL A 145 -1.81 -1.25 13.47
C VAL A 145 -3.28 -1.08 13.82
N GLY A 146 -3.79 -1.92 14.70
CA GLY A 146 -5.17 -1.85 15.17
C GLY A 146 -5.32 -2.32 16.60
N GLY A 147 -6.16 -1.62 17.37
CA GLY A 147 -6.48 -2.01 18.76
C GLY A 147 -6.45 -0.88 19.78
N SER A 148 -5.82 0.24 19.49
CA SER A 148 -5.86 1.39 20.39
C SER A 148 -7.24 2.09 20.36
N PRO A 149 -7.59 2.87 21.40
CA PRO A 149 -8.87 3.57 21.46
C PRO A 149 -8.89 4.84 20.57
N GLY A 150 -8.28 4.77 19.39
CA GLY A 150 -8.20 5.85 18.40
C GLY A 150 -7.21 5.50 17.32
N GLY A 151 -7.61 5.62 16.05
CA GLY A 151 -6.76 5.26 14.93
C GLY A 151 -5.50 6.14 14.79
N ASP A 152 -5.54 7.37 15.27
CA ASP A 152 -4.39 8.28 15.39
C ASP A 152 -3.27 7.66 16.24
N LYS A 153 -3.63 6.98 17.33
CA LYS A 153 -2.67 6.28 18.20
C LYS A 153 -2.10 5.04 17.51
N ASP A 154 -2.94 4.29 16.81
CA ASP A 154 -2.49 3.17 15.97
C ASP A 154 -1.49 3.65 14.92
N GLU A 155 -1.78 4.79 14.25
CA GLU A 155 -0.91 5.33 13.20
C GLU A 155 0.43 5.81 13.76
N ALA A 156 0.45 6.45 14.94
CA ALA A 156 1.69 6.82 15.62
C ALA A 156 2.58 5.60 15.92
N CYS A 157 1.97 4.48 16.37
CA CYS A 157 2.69 3.24 16.59
C CYS A 157 3.22 2.64 15.27
N ALA A 158 2.41 2.67 14.20
CA ALA A 158 2.82 2.20 12.88
C ALA A 158 3.99 3.06 12.33
N GLN A 159 3.94 4.39 12.49
CA GLN A 159 5.03 5.30 12.12
C GLN A 159 6.33 4.96 12.86
N ALA A 160 6.26 4.69 14.16
CA ALA A 160 7.42 4.27 14.95
C ALA A 160 8.00 2.92 14.44
N GLY A 161 7.14 2.00 14.05
CA GLY A 161 7.53 0.73 13.43
C GLY A 161 8.27 0.95 12.12
N VAL A 162 7.69 1.70 11.19
CA VAL A 162 8.30 1.99 9.88
C VAL A 162 9.60 2.77 10.03
N ALA A 163 9.64 3.76 10.92
CA ALA A 163 10.86 4.52 11.18
C ALA A 163 12.02 3.64 11.66
N SER A 164 11.75 2.56 12.42
CA SER A 164 12.77 1.66 12.95
C SER A 164 13.55 0.87 11.89
N ILE A 165 13.03 0.78 10.67
CA ILE A 165 13.64 0.02 9.56
C ILE A 165 14.15 0.92 8.42
N LYS A 166 13.96 2.24 8.50
CA LYS A 166 14.25 3.16 7.40
C LYS A 166 15.69 3.06 6.88
N ASP A 167 16.65 2.99 7.76
CA ASP A 167 18.08 2.92 7.38
C ASP A 167 18.44 1.54 6.79
N ASP A 168 17.76 0.48 7.22
CA ASP A 168 18.00 -0.88 6.72
C ASP A 168 17.41 -1.08 5.32
N LEU A 169 16.30 -0.39 4.99
CA LEU A 169 15.70 -0.41 3.65
C LEU A 169 16.65 0.16 2.59
N SER A 170 17.44 1.16 2.93
CA SER A 170 18.42 1.76 2.01
C SER A 170 19.60 0.84 1.70
N ARG A 171 19.93 -0.10 2.58
CA ARG A 171 21.07 -1.05 2.46
C ARG A 171 20.70 -2.35 1.74
N SER A 172 19.42 -2.63 1.59
CA SER A 172 18.93 -3.89 1.01
C SER A 172 18.65 -3.82 -0.50
N ARG A 173 19.21 -2.82 -1.18
CA ARG A 173 19.17 -2.65 -2.65
C ARG A 173 20.25 -3.46 -3.35
#